data_ebacb6ea5a78065e04da55f649864f96
#
_entry.id   ebacb6ea5a78065e04da55f649864f96
#
_cell.length_a   1.000
_cell.length_b   1.000
_cell.length_c   1.000
_cell.angle_alpha   90.00
_cell.angle_beta   90.00
_cell.angle_gamma   90.00
#
_symmetry.space_group_name_H-M   'P 1'
#
loop_
_entity.id
_entity.type
_entity.pdbx_description
1 polymer ?
#
loop_
_entity_poly.entity_id
_entity_poly.type
_entity_poly.pdbx_seq_one_letter_code
_entity_poly.pdbx_strand_id
1 'polypeptide(L)'
;KQSRSLTEELKQDPAVSLKSNGEVEVLIYHTHTSEAYMPQFTGFYYTDMETRTQNQDRSVVAVGEEIKKALEAEGIGVVHDTTVNDALYNGSYSRSWEVLQNNLEKYPGIQVTIDVHRDSMTTEEGVKYKPTAVINGRKAAQIMFLAGSDANGDWGDFPDWRDNLHLALRVQQTASELSLIHIS
;
A
#
# COMPACT_ATOMS: atom_id res chain seq x y z
N LYS A 1 -26.21 11.24 -7.67
CA LYS A 1 -24.87 11.72 -7.29
C LYS A 1 -24.19 12.22 -8.56
N GLN A 2 -23.70 13.46 -8.59
CA GLN A 2 -23.03 14.03 -9.77
C GLN A 2 -21.65 13.40 -9.89
N SER A 3 -21.37 12.69 -10.99
CA SER A 3 -20.05 12.15 -11.29
C SER A 3 -19.12 13.32 -11.63
N ARG A 4 -18.05 13.50 -10.85
CA ARG A 4 -16.96 14.42 -11.20
C ARG A 4 -15.98 13.69 -12.10
N SER A 5 -15.32 14.45 -13.00
CA SER A 5 -14.22 13.90 -13.77
C SER A 5 -12.97 13.69 -12.88
N LEU A 6 -12.09 12.77 -13.25
CA LEU A 6 -10.82 12.55 -12.54
C LEU A 6 -10.00 13.85 -12.42
N THR A 7 -10.06 14.70 -13.46
CA THR A 7 -9.39 16.01 -13.47
C THR A 7 -9.95 16.97 -12.42
N GLU A 8 -11.24 16.87 -12.10
CA GLU A 8 -11.86 17.67 -11.03
C GLU A 8 -11.52 17.13 -9.64
N GLU A 9 -11.44 15.81 -9.48
CA GLU A 9 -11.04 15.19 -8.21
C GLU A 9 -9.55 15.46 -7.90
N LEU A 10 -8.67 15.52 -8.90
CA LEU A 10 -7.25 15.88 -8.73
C LEU A 10 -7.02 17.30 -8.21
N LYS A 11 -8.00 18.20 -8.32
CA LYS A 11 -7.92 19.56 -7.79
C LYS A 11 -8.32 19.66 -6.31
N GLN A 12 -8.85 18.60 -5.76
CA GLN A 12 -9.26 18.58 -4.36
C GLN A 12 -8.06 18.21 -3.47
N ASP A 13 -7.93 18.90 -2.35
CA ASP A 13 -6.94 18.51 -1.35
C ASP A 13 -7.43 17.32 -0.53
N PRO A 14 -6.53 16.41 -0.12
CA PRO A 14 -6.86 15.36 0.83
C PRO A 14 -7.38 15.95 2.14
N ALA A 15 -8.36 15.30 2.77
CA ALA A 15 -8.89 15.68 4.08
C ALA A 15 -7.90 15.42 5.23
N VAL A 16 -6.75 14.81 4.92
CA VAL A 16 -5.70 14.45 5.88
C VAL A 16 -4.73 15.60 6.07
N SER A 17 -4.39 15.88 7.35
CA SER A 17 -3.37 16.86 7.72
C SER A 17 -2.45 16.26 8.77
N LEU A 18 -1.37 15.63 8.31
CA LEU A 18 -0.37 15.01 9.20
C LEU A 18 0.52 16.09 9.82
N LYS A 19 0.85 15.89 11.09
CA LYS A 19 1.69 16.79 11.87
C LYS A 19 3.08 16.18 12.04
N SER A 20 4.12 16.96 11.81
CA SER A 20 5.50 16.53 12.04
C SER A 20 5.89 16.71 13.52
N ASN A 21 5.17 16.05 14.44
CA ASN A 21 5.35 16.16 15.88
C ASN A 21 5.65 14.83 16.58
N GLY A 22 5.77 13.73 15.80
CA GLY A 22 6.04 12.38 16.30
C GLY A 22 4.83 11.65 16.91
N GLU A 23 3.66 12.30 17.02
CA GLU A 23 2.43 11.60 17.43
C GLU A 23 2.01 10.60 16.36
N VAL A 24 1.46 9.45 16.79
CA VAL A 24 1.04 8.39 15.84
C VAL A 24 -0.19 8.84 15.05
N GLU A 25 -0.01 9.06 13.77
CA GLU A 25 -1.04 9.48 12.83
C GLU A 25 -1.18 8.53 11.61
N VAL A 26 -0.24 7.59 11.45
CA VAL A 26 -0.25 6.60 10.36
C VAL A 26 -0.14 5.20 10.93
N LEU A 27 -1.00 4.30 10.45
CA LEU A 27 -0.91 2.86 10.68
C LEU A 27 -0.49 2.17 9.37
N ILE A 28 0.54 1.35 9.45
CA ILE A 28 0.90 0.39 8.40
C ILE A 28 0.60 -1.01 8.94
N TYR A 29 -0.09 -1.82 8.16
CA TYR A 29 -0.41 -3.21 8.49
C TYR A 29 -0.45 -4.08 7.23
N HIS A 30 -0.67 -5.38 7.36
CA HIS A 30 -0.61 -6.34 6.27
C HIS A 30 -1.70 -7.40 6.40
N THR A 31 -2.70 -7.37 5.52
CA THR A 31 -3.69 -8.46 5.43
C THR A 31 -3.02 -9.76 4.98
N HIS A 32 -2.05 -9.66 4.06
CA HIS A 32 -1.28 -10.79 3.56
C HIS A 32 0.22 -10.64 3.90
N THR A 33 0.53 -10.78 5.18
CA THR A 33 1.86 -10.59 5.77
C THR A 33 2.96 -11.42 5.10
N SER A 34 2.61 -12.62 4.60
CA SER A 34 3.55 -13.57 3.98
C SER A 34 3.85 -13.29 2.50
N GLU A 35 3.19 -12.33 1.86
CA GLU A 35 3.45 -12.00 0.45
C GLU A 35 4.91 -11.65 0.23
N ALA A 36 5.60 -12.45 -0.62
CA ALA A 36 7.04 -12.39 -0.80
C ALA A 36 7.44 -11.79 -2.15
N TYR A 37 8.65 -11.26 -2.18
CA TYR A 37 9.33 -10.86 -3.41
C TYR A 37 10.41 -11.86 -3.79
N MET A 38 10.73 -11.91 -5.07
CA MET A 38 11.89 -12.66 -5.54
C MET A 38 13.18 -12.05 -4.96
N PRO A 39 14.03 -12.84 -4.30
CA PRO A 39 15.23 -12.31 -3.63
C PRO A 39 16.27 -11.74 -4.60
N GLN A 40 16.26 -12.20 -5.85
CA GLN A 40 17.22 -11.76 -6.88
C GLN A 40 16.54 -11.74 -8.26
N PHE A 41 17.03 -10.85 -9.12
CA PHE A 41 16.64 -10.84 -10.52
C PHE A 41 17.60 -11.76 -11.30
N THR A 42 17.11 -12.94 -11.65
CA THR A 42 17.87 -13.97 -12.38
C THR A 42 17.50 -14.06 -13.86
N GLY A 43 16.45 -13.32 -14.29
CA GLY A 43 15.88 -13.46 -15.65
C GLY A 43 14.98 -14.68 -15.84
N PHE A 44 14.90 -15.56 -14.86
CA PHE A 44 14.03 -16.74 -14.81
C PHE A 44 13.53 -16.97 -13.38
N TYR A 45 12.56 -17.85 -13.22
CA TYR A 45 12.11 -18.35 -11.92
C TYR A 45 11.85 -19.85 -12.00
N TYR A 46 11.95 -20.51 -10.86
CA TYR A 46 11.57 -21.92 -10.75
C TYR A 46 10.06 -22.05 -10.63
N THR A 47 9.48 -23.09 -11.23
CA THR A 47 8.03 -23.32 -11.22
C THR A 47 7.48 -23.63 -9.83
N ASP A 48 8.32 -24.17 -8.95
CA ASP A 48 8.06 -24.49 -7.54
C ASP A 48 8.46 -23.37 -6.58
N MET A 49 8.83 -22.19 -7.09
CA MET A 49 9.24 -21.08 -6.22
C MET A 49 8.07 -20.59 -5.36
N GLU A 50 8.29 -20.62 -4.06
CA GLU A 50 7.34 -20.09 -3.10
C GLU A 50 7.14 -18.58 -3.30
N THR A 51 5.88 -18.16 -3.41
CA THR A 51 5.46 -16.76 -3.54
C THR A 51 5.09 -16.14 -2.20
N ARG A 52 5.22 -16.91 -1.12
CA ARG A 52 4.94 -16.53 0.26
C ARG A 52 6.08 -16.96 1.17
N THR A 53 6.30 -16.20 2.25
CA THR A 53 7.37 -16.49 3.21
C THR A 53 6.98 -16.00 4.60
N GLN A 54 7.43 -16.71 5.64
CA GLN A 54 7.34 -16.23 7.01
C GLN A 54 8.53 -15.36 7.41
N ASN A 55 9.55 -15.24 6.55
CA ASN A 55 10.64 -14.31 6.75
C ASN A 55 10.20 -12.90 6.36
N GLN A 56 9.93 -12.07 7.36
CA GLN A 56 9.42 -10.70 7.19
C GLN A 56 10.40 -9.79 6.43
N ASP A 57 11.71 -10.04 6.48
CA ASP A 57 12.71 -9.29 5.70
C ASP A 57 12.60 -9.50 4.18
N ARG A 58 11.80 -10.46 3.75
CA ARG A 58 11.60 -10.83 2.34
C ARG A 58 10.14 -10.69 1.88
N SER A 59 9.29 -10.14 2.72
CA SER A 59 7.87 -9.96 2.45
C SER A 59 7.49 -8.49 2.34
N VAL A 60 6.20 -8.24 2.15
CA VAL A 60 5.61 -6.88 2.17
C VAL A 60 5.89 -6.14 3.48
N VAL A 61 6.19 -6.84 4.57
CA VAL A 61 6.55 -6.25 5.87
C VAL A 61 7.83 -5.40 5.74
N ALA A 62 8.83 -5.88 5.00
CA ALA A 62 10.05 -5.10 4.76
C ALA A 62 9.77 -3.79 4.01
N VAL A 63 8.79 -3.80 3.09
CA VAL A 63 8.36 -2.58 2.40
C VAL A 63 7.64 -1.64 3.37
N GLY A 64 6.76 -2.16 4.22
CA GLY A 64 6.09 -1.38 5.27
C GLY A 64 7.09 -0.72 6.22
N GLU A 65 8.18 -1.41 6.57
CA GLU A 65 9.23 -0.86 7.42
C GLU A 65 9.99 0.29 6.74
N GLU A 66 10.27 0.21 5.44
CA GLU A 66 10.89 1.32 4.70
C GLU A 66 9.95 2.53 4.57
N ILE A 67 8.64 2.30 4.37
CA ILE A 67 7.64 3.38 4.39
C ILE A 67 7.61 4.05 5.76
N LYS A 68 7.58 3.27 6.85
CA LYS A 68 7.64 3.79 8.21
C LYS A 68 8.87 4.68 8.42
N LYS A 69 10.07 4.17 8.11
CA LYS A 69 11.32 4.94 8.25
C LYS A 69 11.29 6.27 7.49
N ALA A 70 10.75 6.26 6.27
CA ALA A 70 10.65 7.45 5.46
C ALA A 70 9.70 8.49 6.08
N LEU A 71 8.55 8.07 6.61
CA LEU A 71 7.59 8.96 7.26
C LEU A 71 8.13 9.50 8.59
N GLU A 72 8.78 8.65 9.39
CA GLU A 72 9.40 9.06 10.66
C GLU A 72 10.56 10.05 10.45
N ALA A 73 11.29 9.94 9.33
CA ALA A 73 12.33 10.92 8.97
C ALA A 73 11.75 12.32 8.72
N GLU A 74 10.47 12.41 8.30
CA GLU A 74 9.73 13.67 8.15
C GLU A 74 9.00 14.09 9.43
N GLY A 75 9.23 13.40 10.55
CA GLY A 75 8.64 13.68 11.85
C GLY A 75 7.21 13.17 12.04
N ILE A 76 6.69 12.36 11.13
CA ILE A 76 5.36 11.75 11.20
C ILE A 76 5.42 10.49 12.06
N GLY A 77 4.59 10.41 13.10
CA GLY A 77 4.53 9.21 13.94
C GLY A 77 3.80 8.07 13.25
N VAL A 78 4.42 6.89 13.23
CA VAL A 78 3.91 5.70 12.53
C VAL A 78 3.90 4.51 13.47
N VAL A 79 2.78 3.80 13.52
CA VAL A 79 2.74 2.42 14.03
C VAL A 79 2.77 1.45 12.84
N HIS A 80 3.68 0.49 12.88
CA HIS A 80 3.78 -0.59 11.90
C HIS A 80 3.44 -1.91 12.61
N ASP A 81 2.27 -2.44 12.31
CA ASP A 81 1.78 -3.69 12.87
C ASP A 81 2.18 -4.85 11.95
N THR A 82 3.03 -5.74 12.45
CA THR A 82 3.58 -6.87 11.70
C THR A 82 2.93 -8.20 12.08
N THR A 83 1.75 -8.16 12.68
CA THR A 83 0.97 -9.36 13.03
C THR A 83 0.75 -10.23 11.80
N VAL A 84 1.01 -11.54 11.93
CA VAL A 84 0.83 -12.50 10.84
C VAL A 84 -0.65 -12.83 10.68
N ASN A 85 -1.28 -12.24 9.68
CA ASN A 85 -2.72 -12.39 9.43
C ASN A 85 -3.06 -13.54 8.47
N ASP A 86 -2.11 -14.03 7.69
CA ASP A 86 -2.31 -15.01 6.63
C ASP A 86 -1.53 -16.35 6.84
N ALA A 87 -1.23 -16.69 8.09
CA ALA A 87 -0.76 -18.06 8.43
C ALA A 87 -1.71 -19.13 7.88
N LEU A 88 -3.02 -18.82 7.90
CA LEU A 88 -4.06 -19.47 7.10
C LEU A 88 -4.62 -18.41 6.14
N TYR A 89 -4.60 -18.71 4.84
CA TYR A 89 -5.07 -17.75 3.83
C TYR A 89 -6.54 -17.34 4.06
N ASN A 90 -7.41 -18.31 4.27
CA ASN A 90 -8.82 -18.04 4.57
C ASN A 90 -8.95 -17.31 5.91
N GLY A 91 -9.72 -16.24 5.92
CA GLY A 91 -9.96 -15.40 7.09
C GLY A 91 -8.87 -14.37 7.39
N SER A 92 -7.88 -14.16 6.50
CA SER A 92 -6.85 -13.12 6.67
C SER A 92 -7.44 -11.72 6.80
N TYR A 93 -8.46 -11.40 6.01
CA TYR A 93 -9.17 -10.12 6.11
C TYR A 93 -9.87 -9.91 7.46
N SER A 94 -10.49 -10.94 8.02
CA SER A 94 -11.12 -10.82 9.35
C SER A 94 -10.08 -10.56 10.44
N ARG A 95 -8.95 -11.26 10.38
CA ARG A 95 -7.85 -11.03 11.35
C ARG A 95 -7.20 -9.67 11.19
N SER A 96 -6.95 -9.22 9.96
CA SER A 96 -6.41 -7.88 9.73
C SER A 96 -7.38 -6.78 10.13
N TRP A 97 -8.68 -7.02 10.01
CA TRP A 97 -9.70 -6.11 10.52
C TRP A 97 -9.63 -5.95 12.04
N GLU A 98 -9.44 -7.03 12.80
CA GLU A 98 -9.23 -6.97 14.25
C GLU A 98 -7.95 -6.19 14.59
N VAL A 99 -6.86 -6.42 13.86
CA VAL A 99 -5.61 -5.65 14.01
C VAL A 99 -5.84 -4.17 13.77
N LEU A 100 -6.55 -3.83 12.69
CA LEU A 100 -6.91 -2.44 12.36
C LEU A 100 -7.71 -1.79 13.50
N GLN A 101 -8.79 -2.43 13.97
CA GLN A 101 -9.63 -1.90 15.04
C GLN A 101 -8.85 -1.68 16.34
N ASN A 102 -8.05 -2.66 16.77
CA ASN A 102 -7.23 -2.56 17.98
C ASN A 102 -6.24 -1.41 17.92
N ASN A 103 -5.63 -1.17 16.76
CA ASN A 103 -4.71 -0.05 16.58
C ASN A 103 -5.42 1.31 16.58
N LEU A 104 -6.61 1.40 15.94
CA LEU A 104 -7.42 2.63 15.95
C LEU A 104 -7.91 2.99 17.36
N GLU A 105 -8.28 1.99 18.18
CA GLU A 105 -8.62 2.21 19.60
C GLU A 105 -7.41 2.67 20.42
N LYS A 106 -6.25 2.06 20.20
CA LYS A 106 -5.03 2.36 20.92
C LYS A 106 -4.43 3.72 20.57
N TYR A 107 -4.55 4.12 19.30
CA TYR A 107 -3.97 5.34 18.76
C TYR A 107 -5.05 6.19 18.06
N PRO A 108 -5.86 6.93 18.82
CA PRO A 108 -6.98 7.70 18.26
C PRO A 108 -6.56 8.86 17.36
N GLY A 109 -5.27 9.17 17.27
CA GLY A 109 -4.69 10.16 16.37
C GLY A 109 -4.48 9.67 14.93
N ILE A 110 -4.68 8.38 14.66
CA ILE A 110 -4.48 7.82 13.31
C ILE A 110 -5.46 8.45 12.33
N GLN A 111 -4.91 9.03 11.26
CA GLN A 111 -5.64 9.64 10.15
C GLN A 111 -5.52 8.81 8.85
N VAL A 112 -4.45 8.02 8.72
CA VAL A 112 -4.16 7.22 7.53
C VAL A 112 -3.86 5.78 7.92
N THR A 113 -4.48 4.85 7.22
CA THR A 113 -4.17 3.41 7.31
C THR A 113 -3.71 2.89 5.97
N ILE A 114 -2.61 2.12 5.96
CA ILE A 114 -2.01 1.57 4.75
C ILE A 114 -1.91 0.05 4.91
N ASP A 115 -2.65 -0.68 4.09
CA ASP A 115 -2.48 -2.13 3.93
C ASP A 115 -1.51 -2.38 2.78
N VAL A 116 -0.30 -2.84 3.11
CA VAL A 116 0.74 -3.03 2.10
C VAL A 116 0.67 -4.43 1.54
N HIS A 117 0.42 -4.51 0.24
CA HIS A 117 0.36 -5.72 -0.56
C HIS A 117 1.40 -5.73 -1.68
N ARG A 118 1.54 -6.85 -2.33
CA ARG A 118 2.11 -6.96 -3.68
C ARG A 118 1.10 -7.59 -4.62
N ASP A 119 1.15 -7.27 -5.89
CA ASP A 119 0.34 -7.91 -6.90
C ASP A 119 1.04 -9.14 -7.50
N SER A 120 0.27 -9.99 -8.17
CA SER A 120 0.77 -11.16 -8.88
C SER A 120 0.01 -11.30 -10.20
N MET A 121 0.70 -10.98 -11.29
CA MET A 121 0.13 -11.10 -12.63
C MET A 121 0.77 -12.26 -13.39
N THR A 122 -0.06 -13.16 -13.90
CA THR A 122 0.38 -14.31 -14.70
C THR A 122 -0.51 -14.40 -15.94
N THR A 123 0.09 -14.60 -17.12
CA THR A 123 -0.66 -14.83 -18.36
C THR A 123 -1.29 -16.23 -18.37
N GLU A 124 -2.17 -16.46 -19.34
CA GLU A 124 -2.75 -17.80 -19.60
C GLU A 124 -1.67 -18.84 -19.92
N GLU A 125 -0.56 -18.43 -20.54
CA GLU A 125 0.60 -19.29 -20.83
C GLU A 125 1.54 -19.49 -19.64
N GLY A 126 1.21 -18.94 -18.45
CA GLY A 126 1.99 -19.09 -17.23
C GLY A 126 3.17 -18.12 -17.09
N VAL A 127 3.27 -17.11 -17.96
CA VAL A 127 4.32 -16.08 -17.87
C VAL A 127 3.98 -15.11 -16.73
N LYS A 128 4.93 -14.92 -15.81
CA LYS A 128 4.79 -13.96 -14.71
C LYS A 128 5.27 -12.58 -15.13
N TYR A 129 4.41 -11.58 -14.99
CA TYR A 129 4.75 -10.20 -15.21
C TYR A 129 5.39 -9.58 -13.97
N LYS A 130 6.43 -8.78 -14.21
CA LYS A 130 7.04 -7.89 -13.21
C LYS A 130 7.12 -6.49 -13.81
N PRO A 131 6.04 -5.69 -13.72
CA PRO A 131 6.07 -4.33 -14.22
C PRO A 131 7.14 -3.52 -13.50
N THR A 132 8.01 -2.87 -14.27
CA THR A 132 9.08 -2.05 -13.73
C THR A 132 9.08 -0.67 -14.39
N ALA A 133 9.48 0.34 -13.63
CA ALA A 133 9.87 1.64 -14.13
C ALA A 133 11.39 1.80 -13.99
N VAL A 134 11.97 2.76 -14.69
CA VAL A 134 13.37 3.14 -14.50
C VAL A 134 13.38 4.51 -13.83
N ILE A 135 13.94 4.57 -12.62
CA ILE A 135 14.07 5.80 -11.84
C ILE A 135 15.56 5.99 -11.52
N ASN A 136 16.14 7.09 -11.92
CA ASN A 136 17.57 7.38 -11.75
C ASN A 136 18.49 6.26 -12.30
N GLY A 137 18.13 5.70 -13.46
CA GLY A 137 18.91 4.60 -14.08
C GLY A 137 18.76 3.23 -13.38
N ARG A 138 17.93 3.14 -12.33
CA ARG A 138 17.67 1.89 -11.59
C ARG A 138 16.27 1.36 -11.86
N LYS A 139 16.13 0.06 -12.03
CA LYS A 139 14.80 -0.57 -12.11
C LYS A 139 14.12 -0.50 -10.76
N ALA A 140 12.89 0.00 -10.75
CA ALA A 140 11.99 0.06 -9.60
C ALA A 140 10.71 -0.71 -9.91
N ALA A 141 10.09 -1.31 -8.91
CA ALA A 141 8.74 -1.85 -9.03
C ALA A 141 7.75 -0.73 -9.28
N GLN A 142 6.75 -0.99 -10.11
CA GLN A 142 5.61 -0.08 -10.22
C GLN A 142 4.74 -0.23 -8.97
N ILE A 143 4.20 0.88 -8.51
CA ILE A 143 3.26 0.94 -7.39
C ILE A 143 1.86 1.25 -7.90
N MET A 144 0.85 0.73 -7.22
CA MET A 144 -0.55 1.01 -7.47
C MET A 144 -1.22 1.37 -6.14
N PHE A 145 -2.04 2.42 -6.15
CA PHE A 145 -2.87 2.79 -5.01
C PHE A 145 -4.30 2.29 -5.25
N LEU A 146 -4.81 1.52 -4.31
CA LEU A 146 -6.18 1.04 -4.31
C LEU A 146 -6.96 1.82 -3.24
N ALA A 147 -7.93 2.61 -3.67
CA ALA A 147 -8.87 3.29 -2.79
C ALA A 147 -10.24 2.63 -2.94
N GLY A 148 -10.78 2.11 -1.83
CA GLY A 148 -12.13 1.56 -1.82
C GLY A 148 -13.16 2.63 -2.13
N SER A 149 -14.26 2.26 -2.79
CA SER A 149 -15.38 3.15 -3.07
C SER A 149 -16.73 2.45 -2.88
N ASP A 150 -17.78 3.24 -2.71
CA ASP A 150 -19.17 2.78 -2.66
C ASP A 150 -19.84 2.74 -4.04
N ALA A 151 -19.06 2.88 -5.11
CA ALA A 151 -19.60 3.11 -6.45
C ALA A 151 -20.57 2.02 -6.93
N ASN A 152 -20.33 0.76 -6.54
CA ASN A 152 -21.15 -0.39 -6.93
C ASN A 152 -22.02 -0.94 -5.79
N GLY A 153 -21.88 -0.44 -4.56
CA GLY A 153 -22.60 -0.93 -3.38
C GLY A 153 -22.18 -2.32 -2.89
N ASP A 154 -21.18 -2.94 -3.52
CA ASP A 154 -20.78 -4.32 -3.24
C ASP A 154 -20.02 -4.48 -1.91
N TRP A 155 -19.45 -3.39 -1.39
CA TRP A 155 -18.58 -3.38 -0.20
C TRP A 155 -19.19 -2.68 1.01
N GLY A 156 -20.51 -2.36 0.94
CA GLY A 156 -21.21 -1.64 1.98
C GLY A 156 -21.15 -0.11 1.82
N ASP A 157 -21.41 0.59 2.91
CA ASP A 157 -21.43 2.06 2.92
C ASP A 157 -20.04 2.62 3.22
N PHE A 158 -19.46 3.34 2.26
CA PHE A 158 -18.19 4.04 2.38
C PHE A 158 -18.40 5.55 2.16
N PRO A 159 -18.97 6.26 3.13
CA PRO A 159 -19.40 7.66 2.94
C PRO A 159 -18.25 8.59 2.56
N ASP A 160 -17.05 8.33 3.09
CA ASP A 160 -15.86 9.18 2.95
C ASP A 160 -14.86 8.66 1.90
N TRP A 161 -15.29 7.76 1.01
CA TRP A 161 -14.42 7.17 -0.01
C TRP A 161 -13.71 8.20 -0.90
N ARG A 162 -14.30 9.40 -1.07
CA ARG A 162 -13.66 10.47 -1.84
C ARG A 162 -12.41 11.03 -1.17
N ASP A 163 -12.38 11.09 0.15
CA ASP A 163 -11.20 11.53 0.89
C ASP A 163 -10.05 10.55 0.69
N ASN A 164 -10.33 9.25 0.70
CA ASN A 164 -9.36 8.21 0.34
C ASN A 164 -8.89 8.35 -1.11
N LEU A 165 -9.80 8.65 -2.04
CA LEU A 165 -9.45 8.89 -3.44
C LEU A 165 -8.54 10.11 -3.59
N HIS A 166 -8.85 11.23 -2.93
CA HIS A 166 -8.04 12.45 -3.01
C HIS A 166 -6.62 12.22 -2.48
N LEU A 167 -6.46 11.49 -1.37
CA LEU A 167 -5.16 11.11 -0.85
C LEU A 167 -4.40 10.23 -1.87
N ALA A 168 -5.02 9.18 -2.39
CA ALA A 168 -4.41 8.28 -3.36
C ALA A 168 -3.98 9.03 -4.64
N LEU A 169 -4.82 9.92 -5.15
CA LEU A 169 -4.51 10.75 -6.32
C LEU A 169 -3.35 11.70 -6.07
N ARG A 170 -3.28 12.34 -4.90
CA ARG A 170 -2.18 13.23 -4.52
C ARG A 170 -0.87 12.48 -4.43
N VAL A 171 -0.84 11.32 -3.79
CA VAL A 171 0.36 10.48 -3.70
C VAL A 171 0.78 9.98 -5.08
N GLN A 172 -0.16 9.54 -5.93
CA GLN A 172 0.12 9.12 -7.30
C GLN A 172 0.70 10.27 -8.14
N GLN A 173 0.13 11.46 -8.06
CA GLN A 173 0.62 12.64 -8.76
C GLN A 173 2.05 12.97 -8.34
N THR A 174 2.31 13.05 -7.03
CA THR A 174 3.65 13.34 -6.49
C THR A 174 4.67 12.28 -6.92
N ALA A 175 4.31 11.01 -6.86
CA ALA A 175 5.18 9.92 -7.32
C ALA A 175 5.50 10.03 -8.82
N SER A 176 4.52 10.42 -9.64
CA SER A 176 4.70 10.61 -11.09
C SER A 176 5.60 11.81 -11.38
N GLU A 177 5.42 12.92 -10.68
CA GLU A 177 6.26 14.13 -10.82
C GLU A 177 7.72 13.85 -10.42
N LEU A 178 7.95 13.16 -9.30
CA LEU A 178 9.29 12.75 -8.87
C LEU A 178 9.96 11.79 -9.84
N SER A 179 9.21 10.91 -10.49
CA SER A 179 9.76 9.99 -11.50
C SER A 179 10.04 10.70 -12.84
N LEU A 180 9.27 11.71 -13.22
CA LEU A 180 9.45 12.48 -14.45
C LEU A 180 10.62 13.48 -14.38
N ILE A 181 10.91 14.03 -13.22
CA ILE A 181 12.06 14.93 -13.01
C ILE A 181 13.39 14.23 -13.29
N HIS A 182 13.42 12.91 -13.25
CA HIS A 182 14.62 12.10 -13.42
C HIS A 182 14.73 11.39 -14.79
N ILE A 183 13.82 11.69 -15.73
CA ILE A 183 13.81 11.12 -17.10
C ILE A 183 14.44 12.08 -18.13
N SER A 184 14.84 13.27 -17.73
CA SER A 184 15.50 14.26 -18.60
C SER A 184 17.01 14.07 -18.69
#